data_599ba4f08339da1b154f1d1571009dac
#
_entry.id   599ba4f08339da1b154f1d1571009dac
#
_cell.length_a   1.000
_cell.length_b   1.000
_cell.length_c   1.000
_cell.angle_alpha   90.00
_cell.angle_beta   90.00
_cell.angle_gamma   90.00
#
_symmetry.space_group_name_H-M   'P 1'
#
loop_
_entity.id
_entity.type
_entity.pdbx_description
1 polymer ?
#
loop_
_entity_poly.entity_id
_entity_poly.type
_entity_poly.pdbx_seq_one_letter_code
_entity_poly.pdbx_strand_id
1 'polypeptide(L)'
;MSTNHIRNFCVIAHIDHGKSTLADRLLELTXTLRKRDMKEQVLDDMELERERGITIKSHPIQMHYSHSDGTDYTFNLIDTPGHVDFSYEVSRSLAACEGAVLLVDAAQGVEAQTVSHAYVAMESELVIXPVLNKLDLATSRXXEVKXQXVDLIGCEENDILSVSAKTGDGVEELMAHIVERIPPPADYSGNSPRALIFDSTFDSYRGAVPTVRVFDGVFEPGMTARFMSHGGQREITEVGHFIMKRVPAKMLSAGDVGYIVAGIKQLEELKVGDTITTKESPASKQLPGYQEMKSMIFTGLFPASSDDYERLRESIEKLQLNDASLFYEPETSTALGFGFRCGFLGMLHMDIVRERLEREFDLDLIVTVPNVRYEVILSNDESIEIDNPTKLPPPGEVQEIREPMVSAEIITPSDYVGSLMKLCQDKRGSYKNQHYFSQDRVQLKYELPLAEIIFDFYDKLKSVSRGYASFDYEFMGYQGGTKLKKLDILINGDVVDALSVITAQDDAFYRGRDLCRRLREVIPKQMFEVIIQAAVGSKIIARETIKPFRKNVTAKCYGGDITRKRKLWEKQKAGKKRMKQIGRVEVPQEAFLAFFQLDEKKK
;
A
#
# COMPACT_ATOMS: atom_id res chain seq x y z
N MET A 1 2.10 -12.31 -36.48
CA MET A 1 3.60 -12.29 -36.44
C MET A 1 4.06 -13.39 -35.53
N SER A 2 5.24 -13.95 -35.76
CA SER A 2 5.78 -14.98 -34.86
C SER A 2 6.11 -14.38 -33.48
N THR A 3 5.71 -15.05 -32.43
CA THR A 3 5.98 -14.63 -31.05
C THR A 3 7.48 -14.75 -30.67
N ASN A 4 8.27 -15.44 -31.49
CA ASN A 4 9.68 -15.74 -31.21
C ASN A 4 10.53 -14.51 -30.88
N HIS A 5 10.13 -13.35 -31.40
CA HIS A 5 10.86 -12.07 -31.22
C HIS A 5 10.29 -11.20 -30.11
N ILE A 6 9.35 -11.73 -29.31
CA ILE A 6 8.75 -11.01 -28.18
C ILE A 6 9.39 -11.49 -26.86
N ARG A 7 9.68 -10.55 -25.95
CA ARG A 7 10.11 -10.85 -24.58
C ARG A 7 9.25 -10.00 -23.63
N ASN A 8 8.40 -10.68 -22.86
CA ASN A 8 7.57 -10.04 -21.83
C ASN A 8 8.23 -10.30 -20.47
N PHE A 9 8.66 -9.24 -19.81
CA PHE A 9 9.36 -9.36 -18.55
C PHE A 9 9.06 -8.17 -17.64
N CYS A 10 9.28 -8.39 -16.37
CA CYS A 10 9.21 -7.34 -15.35
C CYS A 10 10.55 -7.23 -14.62
N VAL A 11 10.74 -6.15 -13.88
CA VAL A 11 11.85 -5.97 -12.97
C VAL A 11 11.29 -5.99 -11.55
N ILE A 12 11.72 -6.96 -10.75
CA ILE A 12 11.35 -7.08 -9.34
C ILE A 12 12.59 -6.75 -8.49
N ALA A 13 12.36 -5.93 -7.46
CA ALA A 13 13.45 -5.41 -6.62
C ALA A 13 12.90 -4.91 -5.29
N HIS A 14 13.75 -4.92 -4.28
CA HIS A 14 13.48 -4.18 -3.04
C HIS A 14 13.56 -2.67 -3.32
N ILE A 15 12.94 -1.87 -2.46
CA ILE A 15 12.97 -0.40 -2.54
C ILE A 15 14.43 0.07 -2.55
N ASP A 16 14.74 1.04 -3.37
CA ASP A 16 16.07 1.66 -3.52
C ASP A 16 17.16 0.75 -4.11
N HIS A 17 16.83 -0.45 -4.60
CA HIS A 17 17.80 -1.32 -5.30
C HIS A 17 18.12 -0.85 -6.72
N GLY A 18 17.43 0.19 -7.22
CA GLY A 18 17.74 0.85 -8.48
C GLY A 18 16.88 0.41 -9.66
N LYS A 19 15.68 -0.10 -9.39
CA LYS A 19 14.72 -0.56 -10.40
C LYS A 19 14.41 0.52 -11.45
N SER A 20 13.96 1.71 -11.01
CA SER A 20 13.60 2.82 -11.93
C SER A 20 14.81 3.31 -12.72
N THR A 21 16.00 3.32 -12.08
CA THR A 21 17.26 3.68 -12.76
C THR A 21 17.61 2.66 -13.87
N LEU A 22 17.39 1.37 -13.59
CA LEU A 22 17.62 0.32 -14.61
C LEU A 22 16.63 0.48 -15.77
N ALA A 23 15.35 0.71 -15.46
CA ALA A 23 14.32 0.94 -16.48
C ALA A 23 14.69 2.13 -17.37
N ASP A 24 15.11 3.26 -16.79
CA ASP A 24 15.59 4.43 -17.52
C ASP A 24 16.72 4.06 -18.48
N ARG A 25 17.66 3.22 -18.03
CA ARG A 25 18.80 2.79 -18.84
C ARG A 25 18.38 1.90 -20.01
N LEU A 26 17.40 1.00 -19.78
CA LEU A 26 16.83 0.17 -20.86
C LEU A 26 16.14 1.04 -21.93
N LEU A 27 15.40 2.05 -21.50
CA LEU A 27 14.73 3.01 -22.40
C LEU A 27 15.75 3.82 -23.23
N GLU A 28 16.87 4.19 -22.62
CA GLU A 28 17.95 4.92 -23.30
C GLU A 28 18.62 4.05 -24.36
N LEU A 29 19.00 2.82 -23.98
CA LEU A 29 19.74 1.90 -24.87
C LEU A 29 18.88 1.39 -26.02
N THR A 30 17.59 1.34 -25.87
CA THR A 30 16.67 0.94 -26.94
C THR A 30 16.17 2.07 -27.83
N UNK A 31 16.54 3.19 -27.28
CA UNK A 31 16.21 4.24 -27.93
C UNK A 31 14.86 4.60 -27.97
N THR A 32 14.15 4.05 -27.10
CA THR A 32 12.74 4.38 -26.90
C THR A 32 12.57 5.84 -26.50
N LEU A 33 13.49 6.37 -25.73
CA LEU A 33 13.59 7.79 -25.41
C LEU A 33 14.93 8.38 -25.87
N ARG A 34 14.88 9.59 -26.43
CA ARG A 34 16.10 10.32 -26.80
C ARG A 34 16.76 10.88 -25.54
N LYS A 35 18.08 10.89 -25.49
CA LYS A 35 18.88 11.43 -24.36
C LYS A 35 18.38 12.82 -23.88
N ARG A 36 17.99 13.70 -24.79
CA ARG A 36 17.52 15.06 -24.46
C ARG A 36 16.15 15.06 -23.77
N ASP A 37 15.35 14.00 -23.95
CA ASP A 37 14.00 13.89 -23.41
C ASP A 37 13.99 13.05 -22.11
N MET A 38 15.16 12.47 -21.75
CA MET A 38 15.33 11.68 -20.52
C MET A 38 15.26 12.57 -19.28
N LYS A 39 14.50 12.12 -18.30
CA LYS A 39 14.46 12.66 -16.95
C LYS A 39 14.75 11.48 -16.02
N GLU A 40 15.18 11.75 -14.83
CA GLU A 40 15.34 10.69 -13.82
C GLU A 40 13.98 10.09 -13.49
N GLN A 41 13.91 8.76 -13.40
CA GLN A 41 12.69 8.00 -13.07
C GLN A 41 11.54 8.34 -14.05
N VAL A 42 11.81 8.21 -15.34
CA VAL A 42 10.89 8.59 -16.43
C VAL A 42 9.55 7.83 -16.33
N LEU A 43 9.57 6.58 -15.83
CA LEU A 43 8.38 5.74 -15.72
C LEU A 43 7.51 6.10 -14.50
N ASP A 44 8.07 6.78 -13.51
CA ASP A 44 7.33 7.22 -12.34
C ASP A 44 6.54 8.49 -12.71
N ASP A 45 5.35 8.32 -13.26
CA ASP A 45 4.52 9.39 -13.83
C ASP A 45 3.94 10.32 -12.76
N MET A 46 3.67 9.81 -11.57
CA MET A 46 3.11 10.60 -10.49
C MET A 46 4.19 11.43 -9.78
N GLU A 47 3.85 12.66 -9.41
CA GLU A 47 4.71 13.51 -8.59
C GLU A 47 5.08 12.81 -7.28
N LEU A 48 4.12 12.12 -6.68
CA LEU A 48 4.31 11.34 -5.44
C LEU A 48 5.30 10.19 -5.60
N GLU A 49 5.30 9.50 -6.75
CA GLU A 49 6.28 8.44 -7.03
C GLU A 49 7.70 9.00 -6.99
N ARG A 50 7.91 10.12 -7.68
CA ARG A 50 9.22 10.79 -7.75
C ARG A 50 9.67 11.35 -6.39
N GLU A 51 8.74 11.97 -5.64
CA GLU A 51 9.04 12.52 -4.32
C GLU A 51 9.43 11.44 -3.30
N ARG A 52 8.75 10.30 -3.37
CA ARG A 52 8.96 9.19 -2.41
C ARG A 52 10.01 8.18 -2.90
N GLY A 53 10.42 8.26 -4.17
CA GLY A 53 11.37 7.33 -4.77
C GLY A 53 10.82 5.90 -4.90
N ILE A 54 9.51 5.75 -5.07
CA ILE A 54 8.85 4.44 -5.17
C ILE A 54 7.91 4.40 -6.36
N THR A 55 7.84 3.27 -7.04
CA THR A 55 6.80 3.02 -8.05
C THR A 55 5.52 2.60 -7.32
N ILE A 56 4.44 3.29 -7.59
CA ILE A 56 3.11 3.02 -7.02
C ILE A 56 2.30 2.16 -7.97
N LYS A 57 2.32 2.49 -9.26
CA LYS A 57 1.51 1.84 -10.27
C LYS A 57 2.38 1.18 -11.35
N SER A 58 1.99 -0.01 -11.78
CA SER A 58 2.67 -0.73 -12.86
C SER A 58 2.49 -0.02 -14.20
N HIS A 59 3.56 0.11 -14.97
CA HIS A 59 3.54 0.72 -16.30
C HIS A 59 4.13 -0.22 -17.33
N PRO A 60 3.34 -0.75 -18.27
CA PRO A 60 3.90 -1.51 -19.37
C PRO A 60 4.50 -0.57 -20.42
N ILE A 61 5.65 -0.95 -20.95
CA ILE A 61 6.32 -0.21 -22.03
C ILE A 61 6.86 -1.19 -23.06
N GLN A 62 6.54 -0.90 -24.32
CA GLN A 62 7.11 -1.62 -25.46
C GLN A 62 8.37 -0.91 -25.95
N MET A 63 9.45 -1.67 -26.10
CA MET A 63 10.75 -1.22 -26.59
C MET A 63 11.19 -2.11 -27.75
N HIS A 64 12.00 -1.58 -28.66
CA HIS A 64 12.59 -2.32 -29.77
C HIS A 64 14.09 -2.46 -29.52
N TYR A 65 14.58 -3.68 -29.55
CA TYR A 65 15.98 -4.00 -29.29
C TYR A 65 16.58 -4.78 -30.48
N SER A 66 17.63 -4.24 -31.08
CA SER A 66 18.38 -4.93 -32.14
C SER A 66 19.51 -5.71 -31.51
N HIS A 67 19.39 -7.01 -31.52
CA HIS A 67 20.36 -7.93 -30.90
C HIS A 67 21.59 -8.10 -31.79
N SER A 68 22.72 -8.53 -31.23
CA SER A 68 23.99 -8.73 -31.92
C SER A 68 23.94 -9.74 -33.08
N ASP A 69 22.95 -10.65 -33.08
CA ASP A 69 22.71 -11.61 -34.17
C ASP A 69 22.03 -10.97 -35.40
N GLY A 70 21.72 -9.69 -35.36
CA GLY A 70 21.02 -8.96 -36.41
C GLY A 70 19.50 -9.08 -36.38
N THR A 71 18.94 -9.68 -35.31
CA THR A 71 17.51 -9.88 -35.15
C THR A 71 16.92 -8.74 -34.29
N ASP A 72 15.78 -8.21 -34.70
CA ASP A 72 15.04 -7.20 -33.92
C ASP A 72 14.05 -7.89 -32.99
N TYR A 73 14.09 -7.54 -31.72
CA TYR A 73 13.19 -8.03 -30.68
C TYR A 73 12.27 -6.92 -30.16
N THR A 74 11.08 -7.32 -29.78
CA THR A 74 10.12 -6.48 -29.06
C THR A 74 10.18 -6.85 -27.58
N PHE A 75 10.60 -5.90 -26.75
CA PHE A 75 10.62 -6.04 -25.30
C PHE A 75 9.38 -5.36 -24.73
N ASN A 76 8.56 -6.09 -24.01
CA ASN A 76 7.47 -5.53 -23.20
C ASN A 76 7.92 -5.57 -21.75
N LEU A 77 8.39 -4.44 -21.26
CA LEU A 77 8.77 -4.26 -19.84
C LEU A 77 7.51 -3.86 -19.07
N ILE A 78 7.22 -4.57 -18.01
CA ILE A 78 6.18 -4.18 -17.06
C ILE A 78 6.87 -3.74 -15.78
N ASP A 79 6.89 -2.42 -15.53
CA ASP A 79 7.48 -1.86 -14.32
C ASP A 79 6.58 -2.18 -13.12
N THR A 80 7.15 -2.66 -12.03
CA THR A 80 6.42 -3.16 -10.86
C THR A 80 6.74 -2.34 -9.60
N PRO A 81 5.76 -2.15 -8.70
CA PRO A 81 6.08 -1.57 -7.38
C PRO A 81 7.02 -2.47 -6.57
N GLY A 82 7.79 -1.87 -5.67
CA GLY A 82 8.71 -2.61 -4.80
C GLY A 82 8.26 -2.70 -3.33
N HIS A 83 7.11 -2.14 -2.96
CA HIS A 83 6.67 -2.06 -1.56
C HIS A 83 5.63 -3.15 -1.23
N VAL A 84 5.66 -3.64 0.01
CA VAL A 84 4.76 -4.71 0.49
C VAL A 84 3.28 -4.40 0.25
N ASP A 85 2.86 -3.16 0.45
CA ASP A 85 1.45 -2.75 0.26
C ASP A 85 0.98 -2.98 -1.18
N PHE A 86 1.91 -3.04 -2.15
CA PHE A 86 1.62 -3.23 -3.58
C PHE A 86 1.99 -4.62 -4.10
N SER A 87 2.16 -5.60 -3.22
CA SER A 87 2.48 -6.99 -3.62
C SER A 87 1.48 -7.57 -4.62
N TYR A 88 0.23 -7.14 -4.53
CA TYR A 88 -0.83 -7.52 -5.48
C TYR A 88 -0.57 -6.99 -6.90
N GLU A 89 -0.09 -5.73 -7.00
CA GLU A 89 0.31 -5.14 -8.30
C GLU A 89 1.47 -5.95 -8.91
N VAL A 90 2.40 -6.40 -8.06
CA VAL A 90 3.51 -7.25 -8.48
C VAL A 90 2.99 -8.57 -9.04
N SER A 91 2.11 -9.28 -8.33
CA SER A 91 1.57 -10.56 -8.78
C SER A 91 0.82 -10.46 -10.12
N ARG A 92 0.08 -9.36 -10.33
CA ARG A 92 -0.61 -9.10 -11.61
C ARG A 92 0.40 -8.91 -12.75
N SER A 93 1.44 -8.15 -12.50
CA SER A 93 2.48 -7.87 -13.49
C SER A 93 3.24 -9.15 -13.86
N LEU A 94 3.56 -9.98 -12.86
CA LEU A 94 4.21 -11.28 -13.07
C LEU A 94 3.36 -12.20 -13.96
N ALA A 95 2.05 -12.23 -13.75
CA ALA A 95 1.13 -13.08 -14.55
C ALA A 95 1.10 -12.68 -16.03
N ALA A 96 1.52 -11.46 -16.38
CA ALA A 96 1.57 -10.98 -17.76
C ALA A 96 2.92 -11.27 -18.45
N CYS A 97 3.89 -11.86 -17.73
CA CYS A 97 5.28 -12.02 -18.17
C CYS A 97 5.68 -13.49 -18.34
N GLU A 98 6.72 -13.74 -19.13
CA GLU A 98 7.43 -15.01 -19.22
C GLU A 98 8.69 -15.02 -18.36
N GLY A 99 9.18 -13.84 -17.95
CA GLY A 99 10.39 -13.75 -17.12
C GLY A 99 10.40 -12.55 -16.20
N ALA A 100 11.30 -12.60 -15.22
CA ALA A 100 11.49 -11.53 -14.25
C ALA A 100 12.99 -11.28 -14.03
N VAL A 101 13.38 -10.02 -14.10
CA VAL A 101 14.74 -9.60 -13.71
C VAL A 101 14.70 -9.34 -12.20
N LEU A 102 15.39 -10.16 -11.42
CA LEU A 102 15.51 -10.02 -9.98
C LEU A 102 16.72 -9.14 -9.67
N LEU A 103 16.47 -7.87 -9.36
CA LEU A 103 17.51 -6.86 -9.18
C LEU A 103 17.86 -6.71 -7.70
N VAL A 104 19.12 -6.93 -7.36
CA VAL A 104 19.62 -6.88 -5.98
C VAL A 104 20.77 -5.88 -5.89
N ASP A 105 20.72 -4.97 -4.92
CA ASP A 105 21.81 -4.03 -4.62
C ASP A 105 23.02 -4.81 -4.07
N ALA A 106 24.17 -4.70 -4.73
CA ALA A 106 25.39 -5.39 -4.34
C ALA A 106 25.98 -4.93 -3.00
N ALA A 107 25.57 -3.78 -2.49
CA ALA A 107 25.99 -3.29 -1.18
C ALA A 107 25.03 -3.73 -0.04
N GLN A 108 23.73 -3.79 -0.33
CA GLN A 108 22.71 -4.15 0.68
C GLN A 108 22.47 -5.65 0.74
N GLY A 109 22.46 -6.33 -0.42
CA GLY A 109 22.17 -7.76 -0.51
C GLY A 109 20.67 -8.05 -0.55
N VAL A 110 20.32 -9.33 -0.28
CA VAL A 110 18.94 -9.81 -0.28
C VAL A 110 18.15 -9.15 0.87
N GLU A 111 16.98 -8.62 0.54
CA GLU A 111 16.07 -7.95 1.46
C GLU A 111 14.68 -8.64 1.46
N ALA A 112 13.78 -8.25 2.37
CA ALA A 112 12.49 -8.94 2.54
C ALA A 112 11.65 -9.00 1.26
N GLN A 113 11.50 -7.87 0.55
CA GLN A 113 10.76 -7.87 -0.72
C GLN A 113 11.48 -8.65 -1.82
N THR A 114 12.83 -8.75 -1.78
CA THR A 114 13.57 -9.61 -2.71
C THR A 114 13.10 -11.06 -2.57
N VAL A 115 12.99 -11.53 -1.32
CA VAL A 115 12.55 -12.90 -1.00
C VAL A 115 11.11 -13.13 -1.45
N SER A 116 10.18 -12.27 -1.00
CA SER A 116 8.75 -12.44 -1.31
C SER A 116 8.47 -12.39 -2.81
N HIS A 117 9.07 -11.43 -3.53
CA HIS A 117 8.88 -11.30 -4.98
C HIS A 117 9.51 -12.47 -5.75
N ALA A 118 10.67 -12.98 -5.28
CA ALA A 118 11.30 -14.16 -5.89
C ALA A 118 10.39 -15.39 -5.76
N TYR A 119 9.78 -15.60 -4.59
CA TYR A 119 8.86 -16.72 -4.37
C TYR A 119 7.62 -16.61 -5.27
N VAL A 120 7.01 -15.43 -5.37
CA VAL A 120 5.84 -15.22 -6.24
C VAL A 120 6.21 -15.48 -7.72
N ALA A 121 7.42 -15.05 -8.14
CA ALA A 121 7.91 -15.31 -9.50
C ALA A 121 8.12 -16.81 -9.75
N MET A 122 8.68 -17.55 -8.77
CA MET A 122 8.85 -19.00 -8.85
C MET A 122 7.51 -19.74 -8.89
N GLU A 123 6.56 -19.35 -8.06
CA GLU A 123 5.20 -19.91 -8.05
C GLU A 123 4.47 -19.67 -9.37
N SER A 124 4.78 -18.55 -10.03
CA SER A 124 4.24 -18.20 -11.36
C SER A 124 5.00 -18.88 -12.51
N GLU A 125 5.96 -19.74 -12.19
CA GLU A 125 6.80 -20.50 -13.15
C GLU A 125 7.58 -19.58 -14.11
N LEU A 126 7.95 -18.37 -13.69
CA LEU A 126 8.72 -17.43 -14.51
C LEU A 126 10.21 -17.78 -14.52
N VAL A 127 10.88 -17.52 -15.66
CA VAL A 127 12.34 -17.54 -15.72
C VAL A 127 12.87 -16.31 -14.98
N ILE A 128 13.72 -16.54 -13.97
CA ILE A 128 14.30 -15.47 -13.17
C ILE A 128 15.73 -15.21 -13.59
N UNK A 129 16.16 -13.97 -13.90
CA UNK A 129 17.26 -13.55 -14.19
C UNK A 129 17.79 -12.83 -13.20
N PRO A 130 18.69 -13.37 -12.26
CA PRO A 130 19.28 -12.61 -11.16
C PRO A 130 20.33 -11.62 -11.62
N VAL A 131 20.25 -10.38 -11.09
CA VAL A 131 21.13 -9.26 -11.48
C VAL A 131 21.57 -8.49 -10.23
N LEU A 132 22.89 -8.34 -10.05
CA LEU A 132 23.48 -7.47 -9.04
C LEU A 132 23.64 -6.06 -9.61
N ASN A 133 23.15 -5.06 -8.88
CA ASN A 133 23.22 -3.66 -9.28
C ASN A 133 24.14 -2.86 -8.34
N LYS A 134 24.50 -1.67 -8.76
CA LYS A 134 25.29 -0.69 -8.01
C LYS A 134 26.74 -1.13 -7.80
N LEU A 135 27.32 -1.78 -8.80
CA LEU A 135 28.74 -2.17 -8.75
C LEU A 135 29.70 -0.96 -8.67
N ASP A 136 29.22 0.21 -9.04
CA ASP A 136 29.97 1.47 -8.94
C ASP A 136 30.22 1.91 -7.49
N LEU A 137 29.52 1.32 -6.52
CA LEU A 137 29.71 1.67 -5.10
C LEU A 137 30.91 0.97 -4.49
N ALA A 138 31.74 1.71 -3.77
CA ALA A 138 32.90 1.18 -3.05
C ALA A 138 32.51 0.17 -1.96
N THR A 139 31.27 0.20 -1.49
CA THR A 139 30.72 -0.72 -0.47
C THR A 139 30.14 -2.00 -1.07
N SER A 140 30.26 -2.22 -2.39
CA SER A 140 29.75 -3.39 -3.07
C SER A 140 30.42 -4.68 -2.57
N ARG A 141 29.64 -5.69 -2.28
CA ARG A 141 30.09 -6.99 -1.76
C ARG A 141 29.69 -8.13 -2.73
N UNK A 142 30.04 -8.08 -3.93
CA UNK A 142 29.73 -8.86 -4.98
C UNK A 142 29.68 -10.27 -4.68
N UNK A 143 30.57 -10.84 -4.10
CA UNK A 143 30.74 -12.15 -3.80
C UNK A 143 29.81 -12.70 -2.84
N GLU A 144 29.66 -11.93 -1.76
CA GLU A 144 28.73 -12.30 -0.69
C GLU A 144 27.28 -12.31 -1.17
N VAL A 145 26.91 -11.27 -1.91
CA VAL A 145 25.52 -11.13 -2.38
C VAL A 145 25.20 -12.19 -3.46
N LYS A 146 26.14 -12.61 -4.26
CA LYS A 146 25.98 -13.78 -5.14
C LYS A 146 25.61 -15.04 -4.37
N UNK A 147 26.17 -15.25 -3.41
CA UNK A 147 25.88 -16.28 -2.58
C UNK A 147 24.54 -16.27 -2.10
N GLN A 148 24.14 -15.17 -1.58
CA GLN A 148 22.75 -15.00 -1.16
C GLN A 148 21.69 -15.27 -2.29
N UNK A 149 21.95 -14.90 -3.50
CA UNK A 149 21.17 -15.08 -4.53
C UNK A 149 21.03 -16.44 -4.88
N VAL A 150 22.22 -17.28 -4.84
CA VAL A 150 22.25 -18.75 -5.05
C VAL A 150 21.40 -19.49 -4.01
N ASP A 151 21.56 -19.14 -2.77
CA ASP A 151 20.75 -19.73 -1.67
C ASP A 151 19.24 -19.47 -1.86
N LEU A 152 18.88 -18.27 -2.31
CA LEU A 152 17.46 -17.86 -2.44
C LEU A 152 16.74 -18.57 -3.59
N ILE A 153 17.34 -18.60 -4.79
CA ILE A 153 16.65 -19.08 -6.00
C ILE A 153 17.25 -20.35 -6.60
N GLY A 154 18.34 -20.84 -6.05
CA GLY A 154 18.97 -22.09 -6.51
C GLY A 154 19.66 -21.99 -7.86
N CYS A 155 20.07 -20.80 -8.29
CA CYS A 155 20.79 -20.58 -9.56
C CYS A 155 22.27 -20.90 -9.44
N GLU A 156 22.99 -21.01 -10.57
CA GLU A 156 24.44 -21.06 -10.56
C GLU A 156 25.02 -19.64 -10.44
N GLU A 157 26.18 -19.52 -9.78
CA GLU A 157 26.84 -18.22 -9.58
C GLU A 157 27.13 -17.50 -10.91
N ASN A 158 27.45 -18.29 -11.95
CA ASN A 158 27.74 -17.78 -13.30
C ASN A 158 26.52 -17.20 -14.03
N ASP A 159 25.32 -17.55 -13.58
CA ASP A 159 24.07 -17.02 -14.15
C ASP A 159 23.74 -15.63 -13.62
N ILE A 160 24.45 -15.17 -12.57
CA ILE A 160 24.20 -13.89 -11.93
C ILE A 160 24.97 -12.79 -12.65
N LEU A 161 24.25 -11.94 -13.36
CA LEU A 161 24.83 -10.77 -14.03
C LEU A 161 25.15 -9.67 -13.02
N SER A 162 26.06 -8.81 -13.40
CA SER A 162 26.52 -7.71 -12.57
C SER A 162 26.49 -6.41 -13.37
N VAL A 163 25.74 -5.41 -12.88
CA VAL A 163 25.52 -4.16 -13.62
C VAL A 163 25.69 -2.94 -12.71
N SER A 164 25.86 -1.79 -13.33
CA SER A 164 25.59 -0.50 -12.70
C SER A 164 24.58 0.25 -13.57
N ALA A 165 23.33 0.28 -13.11
CA ALA A 165 22.28 1.03 -13.80
C ALA A 165 22.62 2.52 -13.88
N LYS A 166 23.36 3.05 -12.91
CA LYS A 166 23.79 4.45 -12.87
C LYS A 166 24.80 4.79 -14.00
N THR A 167 25.80 3.95 -14.20
CA THR A 167 26.84 4.21 -15.23
C THR A 167 26.47 3.59 -16.58
N GLY A 168 25.61 2.57 -16.60
CA GLY A 168 25.25 1.81 -17.79
C GLY A 168 26.07 0.54 -18.00
N ASP A 169 27.07 0.30 -17.14
CA ASP A 169 27.96 -0.85 -17.27
C ASP A 169 27.18 -2.16 -17.10
N GLY A 170 27.38 -3.12 -18.00
CA GLY A 170 26.76 -4.44 -17.99
C GLY A 170 25.30 -4.47 -18.47
N VAL A 171 24.67 -3.33 -18.76
CA VAL A 171 23.23 -3.29 -19.13
C VAL A 171 23.00 -3.86 -20.56
N GLU A 172 23.92 -3.64 -21.49
CA GLU A 172 23.83 -4.26 -22.84
C GLU A 172 23.90 -5.79 -22.74
N GLU A 173 24.77 -6.30 -21.85
CA GLU A 173 24.89 -7.74 -21.58
C GLU A 173 23.58 -8.28 -20.97
N LEU A 174 22.96 -7.52 -20.06
CA LEU A 174 21.66 -7.88 -19.50
C LEU A 174 20.58 -7.97 -20.61
N MET A 175 20.56 -7.02 -21.56
CA MET A 175 19.59 -7.04 -22.67
C MET A 175 19.79 -8.30 -23.55
N ALA A 176 21.04 -8.67 -23.84
CA ALA A 176 21.34 -9.90 -24.55
C ALA A 176 20.88 -11.14 -23.77
N HIS A 177 21.11 -11.15 -22.47
CA HIS A 177 20.68 -12.24 -21.57
C HIS A 177 19.15 -12.39 -21.52
N ILE A 178 18.40 -11.26 -21.54
CA ILE A 178 16.93 -11.28 -21.60
C ILE A 178 16.48 -12.02 -22.87
N VAL A 179 17.12 -11.76 -24.02
CA VAL A 179 16.82 -12.46 -25.29
C VAL A 179 17.09 -13.97 -25.17
N GLU A 180 18.24 -14.34 -24.60
CA GLU A 180 18.73 -15.71 -24.54
C GLU A 180 17.99 -16.58 -23.52
N ARG A 181 17.63 -16.02 -22.37
CA ARG A 181 17.13 -16.78 -21.22
C ARG A 181 15.62 -16.73 -21.05
N ILE A 182 14.98 -15.56 -21.33
CA ILE A 182 13.53 -15.46 -21.19
C ILE A 182 12.88 -16.05 -22.45
N PRO A 183 11.98 -17.03 -22.31
CA PRO A 183 11.36 -17.64 -23.48
C PRO A 183 10.38 -16.67 -24.15
N PRO A 184 10.15 -16.83 -25.46
CA PRO A 184 9.07 -16.10 -26.12
C PRO A 184 7.71 -16.56 -25.61
N PRO A 185 6.68 -15.72 -25.68
CA PRO A 185 5.31 -16.18 -25.38
C PRO A 185 4.87 -17.25 -26.36
N ALA A 186 4.01 -18.17 -25.92
CA ALA A 186 3.46 -19.22 -26.75
C ALA A 186 2.64 -18.62 -27.90
N ASP A 187 2.76 -19.17 -29.11
CA ASP A 187 2.02 -18.69 -30.28
C ASP A 187 0.70 -19.44 -30.44
N TYR A 188 -0.34 -18.88 -29.89
CA TYR A 188 -1.71 -19.37 -30.01
C TYR A 188 -2.60 -18.39 -30.80
N SER A 189 -2.02 -17.69 -31.78
CA SER A 189 -2.72 -16.69 -32.60
C SER A 189 -3.90 -17.26 -33.40
N GLY A 190 -3.90 -18.57 -33.66
CA GLY A 190 -5.00 -19.26 -34.34
C GLY A 190 -6.19 -19.67 -33.44
N ASN A 191 -6.06 -19.50 -32.13
CA ASN A 191 -7.10 -19.87 -31.17
C ASN A 191 -8.15 -18.74 -31.02
N SER A 192 -9.29 -19.06 -30.39
CA SER A 192 -10.25 -18.03 -29.95
C SER A 192 -9.58 -17.00 -29.05
N PRO A 193 -9.80 -15.72 -29.30
CA PRO A 193 -9.06 -14.68 -28.56
C PRO A 193 -9.30 -14.73 -27.05
N ARG A 194 -8.19 -14.61 -26.28
CA ARG A 194 -8.22 -14.43 -24.81
C ARG A 194 -7.15 -13.43 -24.41
N ALA A 195 -7.58 -12.40 -23.70
CA ALA A 195 -6.68 -11.41 -23.11
C ALA A 195 -6.96 -11.28 -21.62
N LEU A 196 -5.91 -11.29 -20.80
CA LEU A 196 -5.99 -11.09 -19.34
C LEU A 196 -5.89 -9.60 -19.05
N ILE A 197 -6.84 -9.07 -18.31
CA ILE A 197 -6.79 -7.69 -17.82
C ILE A 197 -5.90 -7.68 -16.56
N PHE A 198 -4.75 -7.02 -16.61
CA PHE A 198 -3.87 -6.93 -15.44
C PHE A 198 -3.83 -5.53 -14.82
N ASP A 199 -4.37 -4.51 -15.52
CA ASP A 199 -4.51 -3.15 -14.98
C ASP A 199 -5.61 -2.42 -15.75
N SER A 200 -5.95 -1.20 -15.29
CA SER A 200 -6.89 -0.32 -15.99
C SER A 200 -6.57 1.15 -15.69
N THR A 201 -6.91 2.00 -16.63
CA THR A 201 -6.83 3.46 -16.46
C THR A 201 -8.12 4.09 -16.93
N PHE A 202 -8.51 5.18 -16.29
CA PHE A 202 -9.72 5.92 -16.70
C PHE A 202 -9.32 7.13 -17.55
N ASP A 203 -10.01 7.28 -18.68
CA ASP A 203 -9.86 8.38 -19.61
C ASP A 203 -11.22 9.06 -19.75
N SER A 204 -11.29 10.38 -19.56
CA SER A 204 -12.56 11.12 -19.56
C SER A 204 -13.33 11.02 -20.89
N TYR A 205 -12.65 10.74 -21.99
CA TYR A 205 -13.25 10.61 -23.33
C TYR A 205 -13.51 9.15 -23.73
N ARG A 206 -12.60 8.25 -23.34
CA ARG A 206 -12.60 6.84 -23.75
C ARG A 206 -13.27 5.91 -22.74
N GLY A 207 -13.48 6.39 -21.52
CA GLY A 207 -13.96 5.60 -20.40
C GLY A 207 -12.84 4.79 -19.75
N ALA A 208 -13.16 3.69 -19.09
CA ALA A 208 -12.18 2.79 -18.53
C ALA A 208 -11.51 2.00 -19.67
N VAL A 209 -10.17 2.02 -19.66
CA VAL A 209 -9.32 1.40 -20.69
C VAL A 209 -8.53 0.27 -20.02
N PRO A 210 -8.89 -1.01 -20.24
CA PRO A 210 -8.11 -2.12 -19.70
C PRO A 210 -6.75 -2.23 -20.37
N THR A 211 -5.75 -2.49 -19.55
CA THR A 211 -4.40 -2.90 -19.97
C THR A 211 -4.38 -4.42 -19.96
N VAL A 212 -3.99 -5.01 -21.07
CA VAL A 212 -4.16 -6.44 -21.32
C VAL A 212 -2.88 -7.13 -21.77
N ARG A 213 -2.78 -8.40 -21.42
CA ARG A 213 -1.83 -9.36 -22.02
C ARG A 213 -2.64 -10.34 -22.87
N VAL A 214 -2.39 -10.37 -24.17
CA VAL A 214 -3.06 -11.29 -25.09
C VAL A 214 -2.38 -12.65 -25.03
N PHE A 215 -3.11 -13.69 -24.64
CA PHE A 215 -2.61 -15.08 -24.59
C PHE A 215 -2.93 -15.84 -25.86
N ASP A 216 -4.13 -15.67 -26.39
CA ASP A 216 -4.61 -16.39 -27.57
C ASP A 216 -5.28 -15.44 -28.57
N GLY A 217 -5.19 -15.78 -29.83
CA GLY A 217 -5.94 -15.13 -30.90
C GLY A 217 -5.48 -13.72 -31.20
N VAL A 218 -6.42 -12.94 -31.72
CA VAL A 218 -6.17 -11.57 -32.19
C VAL A 218 -7.35 -10.68 -31.80
N PHE A 219 -7.07 -9.44 -31.42
CA PHE A 219 -8.06 -8.40 -31.16
C PHE A 219 -7.85 -7.23 -32.11
N GLU A 220 -8.91 -6.80 -32.79
CA GLU A 220 -8.89 -5.70 -33.76
C GLU A 220 -10.06 -4.73 -33.52
N PRO A 221 -9.90 -3.45 -33.87
CA PRO A 221 -11.05 -2.52 -33.89
C PRO A 221 -12.19 -3.06 -34.75
N GLY A 222 -13.42 -2.90 -34.29
CA GLY A 222 -14.63 -3.42 -34.95
C GLY A 222 -15.09 -4.76 -34.41
N MET A 223 -14.25 -5.52 -33.72
CA MET A 223 -14.67 -6.74 -33.01
C MET A 223 -15.48 -6.38 -31.78
N THR A 224 -16.28 -7.35 -31.29
CA THR A 224 -17.05 -7.18 -30.05
C THR A 224 -16.33 -7.88 -28.89
N ALA A 225 -15.73 -7.11 -27.99
CA ALA A 225 -15.16 -7.64 -26.75
C ALA A 225 -16.29 -8.21 -25.87
N ARG A 226 -16.05 -9.38 -25.29
CA ARG A 226 -16.93 -10.01 -24.31
C ARG A 226 -16.14 -10.29 -23.05
N PHE A 227 -16.61 -9.74 -21.93
CA PHE A 227 -16.00 -9.92 -20.60
C PHE A 227 -16.52 -11.22 -20.00
N MET A 228 -15.64 -12.17 -19.71
CA MET A 228 -16.04 -13.53 -19.36
C MET A 228 -16.65 -13.65 -17.96
N SER A 229 -16.31 -12.74 -17.04
CA SER A 229 -16.83 -12.77 -15.66
C SER A 229 -18.33 -12.46 -15.56
N HIS A 230 -18.85 -11.57 -16.40
CA HIS A 230 -20.25 -11.12 -16.33
C HIS A 230 -20.97 -11.16 -17.69
N GLY A 231 -20.27 -11.51 -18.76
CA GLY A 231 -20.86 -11.66 -20.10
C GLY A 231 -21.15 -10.35 -20.84
N GLY A 232 -20.78 -9.22 -20.27
CA GLY A 232 -20.96 -7.90 -20.91
C GLY A 232 -20.24 -7.80 -22.25
N GLN A 233 -20.83 -7.10 -23.20
CA GLN A 233 -20.30 -6.97 -24.56
C GLN A 233 -20.13 -5.49 -24.92
N ARG A 234 -19.00 -5.15 -25.53
CA ARG A 234 -18.68 -3.79 -25.98
C ARG A 234 -17.88 -3.84 -27.29
N GLU A 235 -18.21 -2.96 -28.22
CA GLU A 235 -17.44 -2.82 -29.46
C GLU A 235 -16.04 -2.27 -29.17
N ILE A 236 -15.01 -2.92 -29.72
CA ILE A 236 -13.63 -2.45 -29.65
C ILE A 236 -13.47 -1.31 -30.66
N THR A 237 -13.19 -0.11 -30.18
CA THR A 237 -12.99 1.07 -31.03
C THR A 237 -11.51 1.32 -31.36
N GLU A 238 -10.61 0.89 -30.46
CA GLU A 238 -9.16 1.07 -30.63
C GLU A 238 -8.42 -0.02 -29.85
N VAL A 239 -7.30 -0.48 -30.40
CA VAL A 239 -6.29 -1.29 -29.69
C VAL A 239 -4.93 -0.65 -29.90
N GLY A 240 -3.96 -0.91 -29.04
CA GLY A 240 -2.62 -0.37 -29.19
C GLY A 240 -1.65 -0.80 -28.12
N HIS A 241 -0.44 -0.26 -28.25
CA HIS A 241 0.69 -0.53 -27.36
C HIS A 241 1.05 0.73 -26.55
N PHE A 242 1.88 0.54 -25.53
CA PHE A 242 2.42 1.65 -24.73
C PHE A 242 3.90 1.88 -25.12
N ILE A 243 4.15 3.00 -25.81
CA ILE A 243 5.51 3.49 -26.09
C ILE A 243 5.59 4.86 -25.42
N MET A 244 5.85 4.90 -24.12
CA MET A 244 5.71 6.09 -23.25
C MET A 244 4.28 6.64 -23.18
N LYS A 245 3.55 6.58 -24.29
CA LYS A 245 2.13 6.96 -24.40
C LYS A 245 1.40 5.86 -25.15
N ARG A 246 0.08 5.91 -25.12
CA ARG A 246 -0.75 5.00 -25.92
C ARG A 246 -0.53 5.28 -27.41
N VAL A 247 -0.17 4.24 -28.15
CA VAL A 247 0.02 4.32 -29.61
C VAL A 247 -0.94 3.31 -30.25
N PRO A 248 -1.91 3.78 -31.04
CA PRO A 248 -2.85 2.87 -31.70
C PRO A 248 -2.14 1.90 -32.63
N ALA A 249 -2.65 0.69 -32.68
CA ALA A 249 -2.19 -0.41 -33.54
C ALA A 249 -3.34 -0.96 -34.38
N LYS A 250 -3.03 -1.69 -35.43
CA LYS A 250 -4.04 -2.34 -36.26
C LYS A 250 -4.67 -3.53 -35.52
N MET A 251 -3.87 -4.23 -34.72
CA MET A 251 -4.28 -5.42 -33.99
C MET A 251 -3.37 -5.66 -32.78
N LEU A 252 -3.86 -6.42 -31.82
CA LEU A 252 -3.07 -7.08 -30.77
C LEU A 252 -3.16 -8.58 -30.99
N SER A 253 -2.03 -9.25 -31.04
CA SER A 253 -1.93 -10.70 -31.29
C SER A 253 -1.47 -11.44 -30.03
N ALA A 254 -1.59 -12.75 -30.02
CA ALA A 254 -1.03 -13.60 -28.96
C ALA A 254 0.44 -13.20 -28.67
N GLY A 255 0.76 -12.98 -27.41
CA GLY A 255 2.06 -12.50 -26.95
C GLY A 255 2.15 -11.01 -26.69
N ASP A 256 1.25 -10.20 -27.25
CA ASP A 256 1.30 -8.74 -27.08
C ASP A 256 0.80 -8.28 -25.72
N VAL A 257 1.43 -7.20 -25.23
CA VAL A 257 0.98 -6.40 -24.09
C VAL A 257 0.49 -5.06 -24.66
N GLY A 258 -0.72 -4.66 -24.30
CA GLY A 258 -1.29 -3.42 -24.85
C GLY A 258 -2.56 -2.99 -24.14
N TYR A 259 -3.37 -2.21 -24.82
CA TYR A 259 -4.65 -1.72 -24.30
C TYR A 259 -5.79 -1.92 -25.31
N ILE A 260 -7.01 -1.98 -24.77
CA ILE A 260 -8.24 -2.09 -25.56
C ILE A 260 -9.18 -0.95 -25.14
N VAL A 261 -9.68 -0.18 -26.12
CA VAL A 261 -10.71 0.85 -25.87
C VAL A 261 -12.06 0.30 -26.35
N ALA A 262 -13.01 0.21 -25.43
CA ALA A 262 -14.34 -0.34 -25.69
C ALA A 262 -15.47 0.47 -25.03
N GLY A 263 -15.23 1.76 -24.74
CA GLY A 263 -16.24 2.69 -24.23
C GLY A 263 -16.88 2.27 -22.90
N ILE A 264 -16.12 1.69 -22.00
CA ILE A 264 -16.59 1.19 -20.70
C ILE A 264 -16.76 2.39 -19.76
N LYS A 265 -18.00 2.65 -19.32
CA LYS A 265 -18.30 3.83 -18.48
C LYS A 265 -18.49 3.50 -17.00
N GLN A 266 -18.78 2.25 -16.66
CA GLN A 266 -19.06 1.80 -15.29
C GLN A 266 -17.97 0.85 -14.82
N LEU A 267 -17.49 1.07 -13.60
CA LEU A 267 -16.46 0.26 -12.98
C LEU A 267 -16.85 -1.21 -12.83
N GLU A 268 -18.12 -1.46 -12.56
CA GLU A 268 -18.64 -2.83 -12.38
C GLU A 268 -18.48 -3.68 -13.64
N GLU A 269 -18.30 -3.03 -14.80
CA GLU A 269 -18.09 -3.71 -16.08
C GLU A 269 -16.63 -4.10 -16.33
N LEU A 270 -15.71 -3.64 -15.48
CA LEU A 270 -14.27 -3.86 -15.68
C LEU A 270 -13.64 -4.39 -14.39
N LYS A 271 -13.27 -5.65 -14.39
CA LYS A 271 -12.55 -6.26 -13.26
C LYS A 271 -11.15 -6.64 -13.68
N VAL A 272 -10.16 -6.19 -12.91
CA VAL A 272 -8.78 -6.65 -13.07
C VAL A 272 -8.75 -8.15 -12.74
N GLY A 273 -8.11 -8.94 -13.59
CA GLY A 273 -8.11 -10.41 -13.50
C GLY A 273 -9.14 -11.09 -14.38
N ASP A 274 -10.07 -10.31 -14.99
CA ASP A 274 -11.04 -10.88 -15.91
C ASP A 274 -10.37 -11.22 -17.25
N THR A 275 -11.02 -12.09 -18.00
CA THR A 275 -10.64 -12.48 -19.36
C THR A 275 -11.56 -11.78 -20.37
N ILE A 276 -10.95 -11.10 -21.35
CA ILE A 276 -11.65 -10.61 -22.52
C ILE A 276 -11.54 -11.66 -23.63
N THR A 277 -12.68 -12.03 -24.22
CA THR A 277 -12.74 -12.80 -25.45
C THR A 277 -13.54 -12.00 -26.48
N THR A 278 -13.85 -12.57 -27.63
CA THR A 278 -14.69 -11.91 -28.65
C THR A 278 -16.03 -12.64 -28.83
N LYS A 279 -17.05 -11.88 -29.18
CA LYS A 279 -18.36 -12.43 -29.52
C LYS A 279 -18.28 -13.32 -30.78
N GLU A 280 -17.43 -12.90 -31.73
CA GLU A 280 -17.26 -13.54 -33.04
C GLU A 280 -16.62 -14.92 -32.91
N SER A 281 -15.73 -15.11 -31.97
CA SER A 281 -15.04 -16.39 -31.70
C SER A 281 -14.82 -16.53 -30.17
N PRO A 282 -15.89 -16.85 -29.44
CA PRO A 282 -15.81 -16.87 -27.97
C PRO A 282 -14.98 -18.04 -27.46
N ALA A 283 -14.10 -17.75 -26.53
CA ALA A 283 -13.33 -18.78 -25.83
C ALA A 283 -14.22 -19.50 -24.81
N SER A 284 -13.94 -20.77 -24.59
CA SER A 284 -14.71 -21.62 -23.68
C SER A 284 -14.26 -21.53 -22.23
N LYS A 285 -12.99 -21.17 -21.98
CA LYS A 285 -12.41 -21.13 -20.63
C LYS A 285 -11.73 -19.78 -20.38
N GLN A 286 -11.97 -19.25 -19.20
CA GLN A 286 -11.26 -18.07 -18.70
C GLN A 286 -9.78 -18.40 -18.45
N LEU A 287 -8.93 -17.38 -18.54
CA LEU A 287 -7.56 -17.44 -18.04
C LEU A 287 -7.60 -17.48 -16.51
N PRO A 288 -6.57 -18.05 -15.85
CA PRO A 288 -6.51 -17.97 -14.40
C PRO A 288 -6.54 -16.50 -13.98
N GLY A 289 -7.55 -16.13 -13.21
CA GLY A 289 -7.71 -14.79 -12.69
C GLY A 289 -6.94 -14.60 -11.38
N TYR A 290 -6.96 -13.38 -10.87
CA TYR A 290 -6.36 -13.06 -9.59
C TYR A 290 -7.34 -13.30 -8.45
N GLN A 291 -6.82 -13.61 -7.27
CA GLN A 291 -7.62 -13.60 -6.06
C GLN A 291 -8.01 -12.15 -5.74
N GLU A 292 -9.24 -11.94 -5.30
CA GLU A 292 -9.67 -10.62 -4.86
C GLU A 292 -8.88 -10.23 -3.60
N MET A 293 -8.21 -9.10 -3.68
CA MET A 293 -7.49 -8.57 -2.53
C MET A 293 -8.48 -8.02 -1.52
N LYS A 294 -8.36 -8.48 -0.30
CA LYS A 294 -9.12 -7.92 0.82
C LYS A 294 -8.36 -6.74 1.40
N SER A 295 -9.08 -5.66 1.64
CA SER A 295 -8.51 -4.52 2.36
C SER A 295 -8.06 -4.98 3.75
N MET A 296 -6.87 -4.56 4.14
CA MET A 296 -6.24 -4.93 5.41
C MET A 296 -6.44 -3.86 6.48
N ILE A 297 -6.52 -2.60 6.06
CA ILE A 297 -6.59 -1.43 6.93
C ILE A 297 -7.81 -0.62 6.54
N PHE A 298 -8.52 -0.12 7.53
CA PHE A 298 -9.75 0.66 7.34
C PHE A 298 -9.67 1.96 8.13
N THR A 299 -10.06 3.07 7.49
CA THR A 299 -10.16 4.37 8.15
C THR A 299 -11.34 5.15 7.58
N GLY A 300 -11.86 6.06 8.37
CA GLY A 300 -12.86 7.03 7.91
C GLY A 300 -12.16 8.23 7.27
N LEU A 301 -12.62 8.64 6.09
CA LEU A 301 -12.24 9.88 5.43
C LEU A 301 -13.41 10.84 5.49
N PHE A 302 -13.23 11.96 6.17
CA PHE A 302 -14.26 12.97 6.36
C PHE A 302 -13.77 14.31 5.80
N PRO A 303 -14.63 15.05 5.10
CA PRO A 303 -14.24 16.39 4.67
C PRO A 303 -14.19 17.34 5.89
N ALA A 304 -13.22 18.25 5.91
CA ALA A 304 -13.12 19.24 6.98
C ALA A 304 -14.35 20.18 7.00
N SER A 305 -14.93 20.45 5.82
CA SER A 305 -16.21 21.16 5.68
C SER A 305 -17.29 20.21 5.17
N SER A 306 -18.45 20.20 5.82
CA SER A 306 -19.60 19.38 5.38
C SER A 306 -20.03 19.65 3.93
N ASP A 307 -19.76 20.86 3.43
CA ASP A 307 -20.11 21.27 2.07
C ASP A 307 -19.30 20.50 0.99
N ASP A 308 -18.14 19.95 1.38
CA ASP A 308 -17.26 19.19 0.48
C ASP A 308 -17.61 17.71 0.41
N TYR A 309 -18.68 17.23 1.04
CA TYR A 309 -19.05 15.80 1.07
C TYR A 309 -19.22 15.22 -0.35
N GLU A 310 -20.01 15.90 -1.20
CA GLU A 310 -20.25 15.43 -2.59
C GLU A 310 -18.96 15.48 -3.41
N ARG A 311 -18.14 16.50 -3.22
CA ARG A 311 -16.85 16.63 -3.88
C ARG A 311 -15.90 15.50 -3.46
N LEU A 312 -15.88 15.13 -2.18
CA LEU A 312 -15.12 13.99 -1.68
C LEU A 312 -15.60 12.68 -2.31
N ARG A 313 -16.92 12.47 -2.39
CA ARG A 313 -17.50 11.27 -3.01
C ARG A 313 -17.03 11.13 -4.47
N GLU A 314 -17.20 12.20 -5.26
CA GLU A 314 -16.78 12.19 -6.68
C GLU A 314 -15.28 11.95 -6.84
N SER A 315 -14.47 12.49 -5.92
CA SER A 315 -13.01 12.34 -5.95
C SER A 315 -12.59 10.90 -5.65
N ILE A 316 -13.23 10.27 -4.65
CA ILE A 316 -12.98 8.85 -4.31
C ILE A 316 -13.38 7.96 -5.50
N GLU A 317 -14.53 8.21 -6.13
CA GLU A 317 -14.98 7.48 -7.32
C GLU A 317 -13.97 7.58 -8.46
N LYS A 318 -13.44 8.78 -8.72
CA LYS A 318 -12.42 9.00 -9.75
C LYS A 318 -11.10 8.28 -9.43
N LEU A 319 -10.69 8.27 -8.15
CA LEU A 319 -9.49 7.52 -7.75
C LEU A 319 -9.69 6.02 -7.91
N GLN A 320 -10.85 5.49 -7.53
CA GLN A 320 -11.16 4.07 -7.63
C GLN A 320 -11.11 3.56 -9.08
N LEU A 321 -11.43 4.43 -10.06
CA LEU A 321 -11.31 4.10 -11.49
C LEU A 321 -9.86 3.74 -11.88
N ASN A 322 -8.89 4.30 -11.18
CA ASN A 322 -7.46 4.07 -11.43
C ASN A 322 -6.81 3.19 -10.36
N ASP A 323 -7.55 2.84 -9.31
CA ASP A 323 -7.05 2.04 -8.19
C ASP A 323 -8.14 1.07 -7.73
N ALA A 324 -8.16 -0.10 -8.37
CA ALA A 324 -9.16 -1.14 -8.13
C ALA A 324 -9.08 -1.74 -6.72
N SER A 325 -8.01 -1.47 -5.98
CA SER A 325 -7.83 -1.97 -4.60
C SER A 325 -8.49 -1.08 -3.55
N LEU A 326 -8.85 0.15 -3.91
CA LEU A 326 -9.51 1.09 -3.01
C LEU A 326 -10.99 0.72 -2.81
N PHE A 327 -11.34 0.37 -1.58
CA PHE A 327 -12.72 0.12 -1.17
C PHE A 327 -13.28 1.35 -0.46
N TYR A 328 -14.56 1.66 -0.65
CA TYR A 328 -15.21 2.70 0.14
C TYR A 328 -16.71 2.44 0.31
N GLU A 329 -17.26 2.90 1.40
CA GLU A 329 -18.71 2.93 1.68
C GLU A 329 -19.06 4.17 2.49
N PRO A 330 -20.29 4.70 2.40
CA PRO A 330 -20.69 5.83 3.22
C PRO A 330 -20.60 5.53 4.71
N GLU A 331 -20.14 6.50 5.49
CA GLU A 331 -20.02 6.38 6.94
C GLU A 331 -20.51 7.66 7.60
N THR A 332 -21.10 7.53 8.79
CA THR A 332 -21.53 8.65 9.62
C THR A 332 -20.83 8.57 10.98
N SER A 333 -20.20 9.67 11.38
CA SER A 333 -19.58 9.81 12.70
C SER A 333 -20.36 10.85 13.50
N THR A 334 -20.61 10.57 14.77
CA THR A 334 -21.26 11.53 15.68
C THR A 334 -20.38 12.77 15.88
N ALA A 335 -19.06 12.62 15.79
CA ALA A 335 -18.11 13.72 15.96
C ALA A 335 -17.86 14.50 14.67
N LEU A 336 -17.82 13.81 13.50
CA LEU A 336 -17.32 14.36 12.24
C LEU A 336 -18.40 14.54 11.16
N GLY A 337 -19.60 14.00 11.36
CA GLY A 337 -20.68 14.08 10.38
C GLY A 337 -20.59 13.00 9.31
N PHE A 338 -20.84 13.37 8.06
CA PHE A 338 -20.87 12.44 6.92
C PHE A 338 -19.52 12.34 6.24
N GLY A 339 -19.12 11.12 5.93
CA GLY A 339 -17.88 10.81 5.25
C GLY A 339 -17.92 9.40 4.64
N PHE A 340 -16.75 8.79 4.50
CA PHE A 340 -16.62 7.47 3.88
C PHE A 340 -15.68 6.58 4.69
N ARG A 341 -16.10 5.34 4.93
CA ARG A 341 -15.24 4.28 5.42
C ARG A 341 -14.46 3.73 4.23
N CYS A 342 -13.14 3.82 4.26
CA CYS A 342 -12.29 3.37 3.17
C CYS A 342 -11.40 2.22 3.62
N GLY A 343 -11.18 1.27 2.72
CA GLY A 343 -10.32 0.12 2.94
C GLY A 343 -9.09 0.19 2.04
N PHE A 344 -7.94 -0.16 2.59
CA PHE A 344 -6.63 -0.01 1.96
C PHE A 344 -5.82 -1.31 2.10
N LEU A 345 -4.87 -1.51 1.18
CA LEU A 345 -3.95 -2.66 1.23
C LEU A 345 -2.97 -2.56 2.41
N GLY A 346 -2.55 -1.35 2.75
CA GLY A 346 -1.62 -1.08 3.84
C GLY A 346 -1.54 0.41 4.17
N MET A 347 -0.64 0.77 5.07
CA MET A 347 -0.50 2.16 5.54
C MET A 347 0.03 3.10 4.46
N LEU A 348 0.98 2.65 3.65
CA LEU A 348 1.51 3.46 2.55
C LEU A 348 0.43 3.71 1.49
N HIS A 349 -0.37 2.70 1.17
CA HIS A 349 -1.51 2.85 0.25
C HIS A 349 -2.49 3.90 0.79
N MET A 350 -2.83 3.84 2.07
CA MET A 350 -3.71 4.83 2.73
C MET A 350 -3.15 6.26 2.60
N ASP A 351 -1.86 6.43 2.89
CA ASP A 351 -1.19 7.74 2.82
C ASP A 351 -1.20 8.30 1.39
N ILE A 352 -0.95 7.45 0.40
CA ILE A 352 -0.95 7.85 -1.02
C ILE A 352 -2.34 8.29 -1.46
N VAL A 353 -3.38 7.52 -1.13
CA VAL A 353 -4.77 7.88 -1.45
C VAL A 353 -5.16 9.21 -0.80
N ARG A 354 -4.85 9.37 0.50
CA ARG A 354 -5.10 10.63 1.21
C ARG A 354 -4.41 11.80 0.53
N GLU A 355 -3.10 11.67 0.26
CA GLU A 355 -2.29 12.73 -0.35
C GLU A 355 -2.79 13.09 -1.75
N ARG A 356 -3.22 12.10 -2.53
CA ARG A 356 -3.82 12.32 -3.84
C ARG A 356 -5.15 13.08 -3.73
N LEU A 357 -6.01 12.71 -2.79
CA LEU A 357 -7.27 13.43 -2.55
C LEU A 357 -7.01 14.89 -2.17
N GLU A 358 -6.02 15.13 -1.32
CA GLU A 358 -5.63 16.48 -0.89
C GLU A 358 -5.02 17.30 -2.03
N ARG A 359 -4.08 16.73 -2.81
CA ARG A 359 -3.33 17.47 -3.85
C ARG A 359 -4.05 17.56 -5.20
N GLU A 360 -4.59 16.44 -5.69
CA GLU A 360 -5.20 16.38 -7.03
C GLU A 360 -6.62 16.98 -7.05
N PHE A 361 -7.34 16.87 -5.92
CA PHE A 361 -8.73 17.31 -5.81
C PHE A 361 -8.93 18.48 -4.86
N ASP A 362 -7.85 19.00 -4.27
CA ASP A 362 -7.85 20.20 -3.39
C ASP A 362 -8.88 20.05 -2.24
N LEU A 363 -8.81 18.92 -1.54
CA LEU A 363 -9.70 18.59 -0.42
C LEU A 363 -8.96 18.70 0.91
N ASP A 364 -9.59 19.29 1.92
CA ASP A 364 -9.12 19.22 3.30
C ASP A 364 -9.81 18.04 3.98
N LEU A 365 -9.02 17.06 4.43
CA LEU A 365 -9.55 15.80 4.96
C LEU A 365 -9.21 15.59 6.43
N ILE A 366 -10.16 15.00 7.15
CA ILE A 366 -9.95 14.43 8.48
C ILE A 366 -9.92 12.91 8.31
N VAL A 367 -8.81 12.30 8.72
CA VAL A 367 -8.60 10.85 8.64
C VAL A 367 -8.73 10.30 10.06
N THR A 368 -9.61 9.32 10.26
CA THR A 368 -9.78 8.69 11.58
C THR A 368 -8.67 7.68 11.85
N VAL A 369 -8.58 7.20 13.08
CA VAL A 369 -7.58 6.19 13.47
C VAL A 369 -7.76 4.95 12.60
N PRO A 370 -6.70 4.45 11.93
CA PRO A 370 -6.79 3.22 11.17
C PRO A 370 -7.10 2.03 12.07
N ASN A 371 -7.93 1.15 11.56
CA ASN A 371 -8.31 -0.09 12.24
C ASN A 371 -8.15 -1.26 11.28
N VAL A 372 -7.91 -2.43 11.85
CA VAL A 372 -7.94 -3.69 11.10
C VAL A 372 -9.37 -4.25 11.15
N ARG A 373 -9.66 -5.20 10.29
CA ARG A 373 -10.93 -5.93 10.31
C ARG A 373 -10.83 -7.06 11.33
N TYR A 374 -11.82 -7.16 12.21
CA TYR A 374 -11.92 -8.23 13.21
C TYR A 374 -13.07 -9.16 12.83
N GLU A 375 -12.92 -10.44 13.13
CA GLU A 375 -13.99 -11.43 13.07
C GLU A 375 -14.58 -11.56 14.49
N VAL A 376 -15.87 -11.31 14.64
CA VAL A 376 -16.55 -11.38 15.92
C VAL A 376 -17.52 -12.55 15.91
N ILE A 377 -17.32 -13.49 16.83
CA ILE A 377 -18.22 -14.63 17.03
C ILE A 377 -19.25 -14.21 18.08
N LEU A 378 -20.51 -14.25 17.69
CA LEU A 378 -21.62 -13.88 18.55
C LEU A 378 -22.05 -15.05 19.44
N SER A 379 -22.82 -14.76 20.49
CA SER A 379 -23.35 -15.74 21.43
C SER A 379 -24.27 -16.79 20.78
N ASN A 380 -24.77 -16.53 19.59
CA ASN A 380 -25.58 -17.46 18.79
C ASN A 380 -24.75 -18.24 17.76
N ASP A 381 -23.42 -18.19 17.86
CA ASP A 381 -22.44 -18.81 16.96
C ASP A 381 -22.39 -18.20 15.53
N GLU A 382 -23.06 -17.08 15.29
CA GLU A 382 -22.89 -16.34 14.04
C GLU A 382 -21.56 -15.60 14.03
N SER A 383 -20.91 -15.53 12.87
CA SER A 383 -19.69 -14.75 12.65
C SER A 383 -20.01 -13.49 11.87
N ILE A 384 -19.55 -12.35 12.37
CA ILE A 384 -19.61 -11.07 11.66
C ILE A 384 -18.21 -10.46 11.55
N GLU A 385 -17.98 -9.72 10.48
CA GLU A 385 -16.74 -8.96 10.30
C GLU A 385 -17.00 -7.49 10.65
N ILE A 386 -16.12 -6.90 11.44
CA ILE A 386 -16.19 -5.48 11.78
C ILE A 386 -14.85 -4.79 11.45
N ASP A 387 -14.93 -3.67 10.79
CA ASP A 387 -13.79 -2.81 10.44
C ASP A 387 -13.80 -1.46 11.15
N ASN A 388 -14.85 -1.22 11.93
CA ASN A 388 -15.02 -0.01 12.73
C ASN A 388 -15.36 -0.41 14.17
N PRO A 389 -14.57 0.02 15.17
CA PRO A 389 -14.85 -0.32 16.57
C PRO A 389 -16.24 0.08 17.06
N THR A 390 -16.87 1.08 16.43
CA THR A 390 -18.24 1.52 16.81
C THR A 390 -19.29 0.47 16.46
N LYS A 391 -18.99 -0.43 15.51
CA LYS A 391 -19.89 -1.52 15.09
C LYS A 391 -19.77 -2.75 16.01
N LEU A 392 -18.88 -2.73 17.00
CA LEU A 392 -18.73 -3.86 17.93
C LEU A 392 -20.01 -4.04 18.77
N PRO A 393 -20.63 -5.23 18.74
CA PRO A 393 -21.84 -5.49 19.52
C PRO A 393 -21.59 -5.37 21.04
N PRO A 394 -22.66 -5.20 21.84
CA PRO A 394 -22.51 -5.15 23.30
C PRO A 394 -21.79 -6.41 23.84
N PRO A 395 -21.01 -6.29 24.92
CA PRO A 395 -20.23 -7.41 25.44
C PRO A 395 -21.02 -8.69 25.73
N GLY A 396 -22.29 -8.58 26.07
CA GLY A 396 -23.16 -9.74 26.33
C GLY A 396 -23.55 -10.55 25.10
N GLU A 397 -23.38 -9.97 23.91
CA GLU A 397 -23.69 -10.61 22.64
C GLU A 397 -22.43 -11.20 21.95
N VAL A 398 -21.25 -10.91 22.50
CA VAL A 398 -19.96 -11.32 21.92
C VAL A 398 -19.41 -12.52 22.69
N GLN A 399 -19.22 -13.63 21.98
CA GLN A 399 -18.55 -14.82 22.52
C GLN A 399 -17.03 -14.68 22.42
N GLU A 400 -16.51 -14.28 21.24
CA GLU A 400 -15.09 -14.15 20.96
C GLU A 400 -14.84 -13.06 19.91
N ILE A 401 -13.73 -12.34 20.06
CA ILE A 401 -13.20 -11.45 19.00
C ILE A 401 -11.92 -12.09 18.50
N ARG A 402 -11.84 -12.32 17.18
CA ARG A 402 -10.65 -12.86 16.53
C ARG A 402 -9.95 -11.75 15.76
N GLU A 403 -8.64 -11.67 15.95
CA GLU A 403 -7.82 -10.63 15.29
C GLU A 403 -7.11 -11.17 14.05
N PRO A 404 -6.89 -10.32 13.04
CA PRO A 404 -6.15 -10.73 11.85
C PRO A 404 -4.67 -10.92 12.18
N MET A 405 -4.11 -12.04 11.71
CA MET A 405 -2.71 -12.42 11.94
C MET A 405 -1.95 -12.38 10.62
N VAL A 406 -0.68 -12.06 10.71
CA VAL A 406 0.23 -12.07 9.56
C VAL A 406 1.45 -12.93 9.85
N SER A 407 1.97 -13.58 8.80
CA SER A 407 3.31 -14.16 8.76
C SER A 407 4.27 -13.05 8.35
N ALA A 408 5.16 -12.69 9.25
CA ALA A 408 6.09 -11.58 9.08
C ALA A 408 7.50 -12.10 8.86
N GLU A 409 8.19 -11.54 7.87
CA GLU A 409 9.58 -11.84 7.54
C GLU A 409 10.44 -10.59 7.73
N ILE A 410 11.47 -10.72 8.54
CA ILE A 410 12.42 -9.64 8.82
C ILE A 410 13.80 -10.10 8.37
N ILE A 411 14.44 -9.37 7.47
CA ILE A 411 15.82 -9.64 7.07
C ILE A 411 16.72 -8.53 7.64
N THR A 412 17.79 -8.94 8.31
CA THR A 412 18.62 -8.02 9.09
C THR A 412 20.06 -8.52 9.18
N PRO A 413 21.04 -7.61 9.38
CA PRO A 413 22.36 -8.05 9.85
C PRO A 413 22.26 -8.74 11.23
N SER A 414 23.12 -9.73 11.46
CA SER A 414 23.13 -10.57 12.67
C SER A 414 23.21 -9.76 13.97
N ASP A 415 23.87 -8.60 13.93
CA ASP A 415 24.05 -7.71 15.10
C ASP A 415 22.72 -7.21 15.69
N TYR A 416 21.67 -7.13 14.89
CA TYR A 416 20.38 -6.56 15.31
C TYR A 416 19.32 -7.62 15.67
N VAL A 417 19.65 -8.91 15.55
CA VAL A 417 18.69 -10.02 15.79
C VAL A 417 18.05 -9.91 17.17
N GLY A 418 18.87 -9.73 18.22
CA GLY A 418 18.36 -9.63 19.60
C GLY A 418 17.39 -8.46 19.81
N SER A 419 17.71 -7.29 19.25
CA SER A 419 16.85 -6.09 19.36
C SER A 419 15.53 -6.29 18.62
N LEU A 420 15.59 -6.91 17.46
CA LEU A 420 14.39 -7.17 16.63
C LEU A 420 13.51 -8.26 17.24
N MET A 421 14.10 -9.31 17.81
CA MET A 421 13.36 -10.34 18.54
C MET A 421 12.59 -9.73 19.72
N LYS A 422 13.24 -8.82 20.45
CA LYS A 422 12.59 -8.08 21.54
C LYS A 422 11.43 -7.23 21.02
N LEU A 423 11.65 -6.49 19.93
CA LEU A 423 10.59 -5.68 19.31
C LEU A 423 9.37 -6.54 18.94
N CYS A 424 9.60 -7.68 18.29
CA CYS A 424 8.52 -8.60 17.92
C CYS A 424 7.79 -9.14 19.16
N GLN A 425 8.53 -9.47 20.21
CA GLN A 425 7.94 -9.94 21.47
C GLN A 425 7.08 -8.85 22.12
N ASP A 426 7.57 -7.61 22.16
CA ASP A 426 6.82 -6.45 22.69
C ASP A 426 5.53 -6.20 21.90
N LYS A 427 5.47 -6.64 20.65
CA LYS A 427 4.30 -6.54 19.75
C LYS A 427 3.49 -7.84 19.69
N ARG A 428 3.57 -8.66 20.72
CA ARG A 428 2.82 -9.93 20.87
C ARG A 428 3.15 -10.95 19.77
N GLY A 429 4.34 -10.87 19.19
CA GLY A 429 4.79 -11.76 18.11
C GLY A 429 5.21 -13.13 18.63
N SER A 430 4.85 -14.17 17.87
CA SER A 430 5.25 -15.54 18.09
C SER A 430 6.39 -15.92 17.15
N TYR A 431 7.55 -16.23 17.70
CA TYR A 431 8.72 -16.66 16.94
C TYR A 431 8.45 -18.02 16.27
N LYS A 432 8.82 -18.16 15.00
CA LYS A 432 8.68 -19.41 14.23
C LYS A 432 10.04 -20.04 13.91
N ASN A 433 10.85 -19.34 13.14
CA ASN A 433 12.18 -19.85 12.77
C ASN A 433 13.10 -18.69 12.36
N GLN A 434 14.36 -19.05 12.11
CA GLN A 434 15.34 -18.15 11.51
C GLN A 434 16.18 -18.91 10.50
N HIS A 435 16.60 -18.20 9.45
CA HIS A 435 17.44 -18.72 8.39
C HIS A 435 18.60 -17.75 8.15
N TYR A 436 19.83 -18.30 8.00
CA TYR A 436 21.02 -17.50 7.72
C TYR A 436 21.36 -17.62 6.24
N PHE A 437 21.22 -16.51 5.49
CA PHE A 437 21.69 -16.43 4.10
C PHE A 437 23.22 -16.34 4.04
N SER A 438 23.83 -15.80 5.09
CA SER A 438 25.28 -15.68 5.27
C SER A 438 25.58 -15.54 6.76
N GLN A 439 26.85 -15.48 7.14
CA GLN A 439 27.23 -15.26 8.55
C GLN A 439 26.65 -13.96 9.11
N ASP A 440 26.51 -12.96 8.25
CA ASP A 440 26.10 -11.61 8.64
C ASP A 440 24.65 -11.26 8.30
N ARG A 441 23.90 -12.16 7.62
CA ARG A 441 22.54 -11.85 7.14
C ARG A 441 21.55 -12.93 7.58
N VAL A 442 20.53 -12.52 8.32
CA VAL A 442 19.54 -13.42 8.96
C VAL A 442 18.13 -13.03 8.56
N GLN A 443 17.33 -14.02 8.21
CA GLN A 443 15.87 -13.90 8.09
C GLN A 443 15.22 -14.42 9.38
N LEU A 444 14.35 -13.63 9.96
CA LEU A 444 13.52 -14.01 11.12
C LEU A 444 12.08 -14.14 10.65
N LYS A 445 11.42 -15.24 11.03
CA LYS A 445 9.98 -15.44 10.77
C LYS A 445 9.18 -15.39 12.05
N TYR A 446 8.13 -14.57 12.04
CA TYR A 446 7.22 -14.36 13.18
C TYR A 446 5.77 -14.42 12.72
N GLU A 447 4.88 -14.81 13.61
CA GLU A 447 3.45 -14.51 13.48
C GLU A 447 3.15 -13.31 14.37
N LEU A 448 2.52 -12.29 13.80
CA LEU A 448 2.23 -11.03 14.49
C LEU A 448 0.76 -10.65 14.26
N PRO A 449 0.09 -10.07 15.27
CA PRO A 449 -1.21 -9.45 15.03
C PRO A 449 -1.05 -8.24 14.10
N LEU A 450 -1.86 -8.16 13.04
CA LEU A 450 -1.80 -7.03 12.10
C LEU A 450 -1.99 -5.68 12.81
N ALA A 451 -2.85 -5.62 13.82
CA ALA A 451 -3.11 -4.40 14.60
C ALA A 451 -1.85 -3.84 15.30
N GLU A 452 -0.87 -4.69 15.58
CA GLU A 452 0.38 -4.27 16.22
C GLU A 452 1.41 -3.72 15.22
N ILE A 453 1.19 -3.99 13.92
CA ILE A 453 2.09 -3.60 12.84
C ILE A 453 1.73 -2.22 12.30
N ILE A 454 0.44 -1.93 12.16
CA ILE A 454 -0.08 -0.81 11.36
C ILE A 454 0.31 0.59 11.86
N PHE A 455 0.79 0.73 13.09
CA PHE A 455 1.11 2.07 13.63
C PHE A 455 2.60 2.38 13.54
N ASP A 456 3.39 1.86 14.45
CA ASP A 456 4.77 2.28 14.68
C ASP A 456 5.81 1.16 14.47
N PHE A 457 5.38 -0.02 14.07
CA PHE A 457 6.27 -1.19 13.98
C PHE A 457 7.40 -0.97 12.98
N TYR A 458 7.08 -0.48 11.79
CA TYR A 458 8.07 -0.23 10.73
C TYR A 458 9.13 0.79 11.17
N ASP A 459 8.68 1.90 11.77
CA ASP A 459 9.57 2.95 12.26
C ASP A 459 10.48 2.43 13.38
N LYS A 460 9.91 1.66 14.29
CA LYS A 460 10.69 1.03 15.37
C LYS A 460 11.68 0.00 14.83
N LEU A 461 11.25 -0.80 13.85
CA LEU A 461 12.13 -1.78 13.19
C LEU A 461 13.33 -1.08 12.56
N LYS A 462 13.10 -0.01 11.80
CA LYS A 462 14.18 0.80 11.20
C LYS A 462 15.05 1.45 12.29
N SER A 463 14.46 1.98 13.33
CA SER A 463 15.18 2.64 14.41
C SER A 463 16.11 1.68 15.15
N VAL A 464 15.62 0.50 15.56
CA VAL A 464 16.44 -0.46 16.34
C VAL A 464 17.52 -1.15 15.49
N SER A 465 17.33 -1.18 14.16
CA SER A 465 18.29 -1.76 13.21
C SER A 465 19.15 -0.71 12.50
N ARG A 466 19.05 0.55 12.88
CA ARG A 466 19.74 1.69 12.23
C ARG A 466 19.46 1.75 10.72
N GLY A 467 18.24 1.36 10.33
CA GLY A 467 17.79 1.36 8.93
C GLY A 467 18.12 0.09 8.15
N TYR A 468 18.88 -0.84 8.74
CA TYR A 468 19.38 -2.02 8.01
C TYR A 468 18.37 -3.16 7.90
N ALA A 469 17.33 -3.22 8.74
CA ALA A 469 16.34 -4.29 8.65
C ALA A 469 15.29 -3.98 7.60
N SER A 470 14.92 -4.98 6.83
CA SER A 470 13.77 -4.94 5.92
C SER A 470 12.65 -5.84 6.46
N PHE A 471 11.43 -5.58 6.04
CA PHE A 471 10.24 -6.20 6.59
C PHE A 471 9.22 -6.43 5.50
N ASP A 472 8.63 -7.63 5.50
CA ASP A 472 7.51 -7.99 4.64
C ASP A 472 6.53 -8.84 5.43
N TYR A 473 5.29 -8.92 5.00
CA TYR A 473 4.29 -9.74 5.71
C TYR A 473 3.17 -10.20 4.77
N GLU A 474 2.57 -11.32 5.15
CA GLU A 474 1.47 -11.94 4.43
C GLU A 474 0.33 -12.27 5.40
N PHE A 475 -0.91 -12.02 4.98
CA PHE A 475 -2.09 -12.31 5.79
C PHE A 475 -2.28 -13.83 5.94
N MET A 476 -2.50 -14.30 7.18
CA MET A 476 -2.66 -15.72 7.50
C MET A 476 -4.09 -16.13 7.84
N GLY A 477 -4.95 -15.17 8.20
CA GLY A 477 -6.29 -15.45 8.69
C GLY A 477 -6.54 -14.81 10.04
N TYR A 478 -7.59 -15.24 10.71
CA TYR A 478 -8.02 -14.70 12.00
C TYR A 478 -7.72 -15.69 13.12
N GLN A 479 -7.28 -15.17 14.27
CA GLN A 479 -6.96 -15.99 15.45
C GLN A 479 -7.64 -15.43 16.69
N GLY A 480 -8.26 -16.30 17.46
CA GLY A 480 -8.85 -15.99 18.76
C GLY A 480 -7.89 -16.24 19.93
N GLY A 481 -8.42 -16.18 21.14
CA GLY A 481 -7.69 -16.46 22.37
C GLY A 481 -7.14 -15.25 23.08
N THR A 482 -6.94 -14.11 22.38
CA THR A 482 -6.56 -12.86 23.00
C THR A 482 -7.81 -12.14 23.52
N LYS A 483 -7.78 -11.66 24.76
CA LYS A 483 -8.87 -10.85 25.29
C LYS A 483 -8.77 -9.43 24.72
N LEU A 484 -9.58 -9.18 23.71
CA LEU A 484 -9.64 -7.87 23.03
C LEU A 484 -10.77 -7.04 23.65
N LYS A 485 -10.54 -5.73 23.77
CA LYS A 485 -11.49 -4.76 24.33
C LYS A 485 -11.54 -3.51 23.47
N LYS A 486 -12.73 -2.91 23.41
CA LYS A 486 -12.90 -1.59 22.81
C LYS A 486 -12.41 -0.53 23.80
N LEU A 487 -11.54 0.34 23.33
CA LEU A 487 -11.01 1.50 24.05
C LEU A 487 -11.63 2.74 23.44
N ASP A 488 -12.42 3.46 24.22
CA ASP A 488 -13.07 4.70 23.82
C ASP A 488 -12.35 5.92 24.39
N ILE A 489 -12.27 6.98 23.61
CA ILE A 489 -11.78 8.29 24.07
C ILE A 489 -12.98 9.21 24.27
N LEU A 490 -13.04 9.84 25.44
CA LEU A 490 -14.07 10.80 25.77
C LEU A 490 -13.47 12.19 25.96
N ILE A 491 -14.13 13.19 25.40
CA ILE A 491 -13.76 14.59 25.60
C ILE A 491 -14.93 15.29 26.28
N ASN A 492 -14.69 15.77 27.49
CA ASN A 492 -15.70 16.38 28.37
C ASN A 492 -16.91 15.46 28.63
N GLY A 493 -16.70 14.14 28.58
CA GLY A 493 -17.74 13.15 28.84
C GLY A 493 -18.40 12.57 27.60
N ASP A 494 -18.18 13.17 26.44
CA ASP A 494 -18.73 12.71 25.17
C ASP A 494 -17.72 11.79 24.46
N VAL A 495 -18.17 10.62 24.02
CA VAL A 495 -17.35 9.67 23.27
C VAL A 495 -17.05 10.25 21.88
N VAL A 496 -15.76 10.25 21.51
CA VAL A 496 -15.31 10.61 20.16
C VAL A 496 -15.09 9.31 19.39
N ASP A 497 -16.12 8.90 18.66
CA ASP A 497 -16.16 7.63 17.94
C ASP A 497 -14.98 7.46 16.96
N ALA A 498 -14.53 8.53 16.35
CA ALA A 498 -13.40 8.57 15.40
C ALA A 498 -12.06 8.21 16.06
N LEU A 499 -11.97 8.21 17.40
CA LEU A 499 -10.77 7.87 18.17
C LEU A 499 -10.88 6.52 18.89
N SER A 500 -11.95 5.75 18.65
CA SER A 500 -12.13 4.43 19.26
C SER A 500 -11.24 3.39 18.59
N VAL A 501 -10.66 2.48 19.37
CA VAL A 501 -9.82 1.37 18.87
C VAL A 501 -10.15 0.08 19.61
N ILE A 502 -9.85 -1.06 18.98
CA ILE A 502 -9.87 -2.38 19.64
C ILE A 502 -8.41 -2.72 19.99
N THR A 503 -8.17 -3.13 21.21
CA THR A 503 -6.83 -3.42 21.72
C THR A 503 -6.85 -4.61 22.69
N ALA A 504 -5.70 -5.24 22.88
CA ALA A 504 -5.57 -6.28 23.92
C ALA A 504 -5.84 -5.66 25.30
N GLN A 505 -6.56 -6.41 26.14
CA GLN A 505 -6.98 -5.96 27.48
C GLN A 505 -5.78 -5.50 28.32
N ASP A 506 -4.67 -6.25 28.24
CA ASP A 506 -3.47 -5.98 29.03
C ASP A 506 -2.76 -4.69 28.60
N ASP A 507 -2.92 -4.28 27.33
CA ASP A 507 -2.31 -3.08 26.78
C ASP A 507 -3.24 -1.85 26.89
N ALA A 508 -4.52 -2.05 27.16
CA ALA A 508 -5.54 -0.99 27.12
C ALA A 508 -5.18 0.20 28.02
N PHE A 509 -4.65 -0.07 29.22
CA PHE A 509 -4.26 0.99 30.16
C PHE A 509 -3.14 1.86 29.58
N TYR A 510 -2.09 1.23 29.06
CA TYR A 510 -0.91 1.94 28.54
C TYR A 510 -1.28 2.74 27.29
N ARG A 511 -2.03 2.13 26.38
CA ARG A 511 -2.52 2.81 25.17
C ARG A 511 -3.45 3.97 25.49
N GLY A 512 -4.40 3.77 26.39
CA GLY A 512 -5.33 4.81 26.82
C GLY A 512 -4.61 6.00 27.45
N ARG A 513 -3.65 5.74 28.32
CA ARG A 513 -2.84 6.77 28.98
C ARG A 513 -2.02 7.57 27.94
N ASP A 514 -1.36 6.86 27.04
CA ASP A 514 -0.52 7.48 26.01
C ASP A 514 -1.34 8.36 25.07
N LEU A 515 -2.49 7.85 24.62
CA LEU A 515 -3.45 8.60 23.81
C LEU A 515 -3.93 9.88 24.50
N CYS A 516 -4.36 9.76 25.76
CA CYS A 516 -4.81 10.94 26.53
C CYS A 516 -3.71 11.99 26.63
N ARG A 517 -2.47 11.57 26.87
CA ARG A 517 -1.32 12.47 26.96
C ARG A 517 -1.07 13.21 25.63
N ARG A 518 -1.09 12.48 24.50
CA ARG A 518 -0.88 13.08 23.17
C ARG A 518 -2.00 14.06 22.80
N LEU A 519 -3.23 13.64 23.01
CA LEU A 519 -4.38 14.51 22.76
C LEU A 519 -4.29 15.81 23.59
N ARG A 520 -3.81 15.71 24.82
CA ARG A 520 -3.57 16.89 25.65
C ARG A 520 -2.51 17.83 25.06
N GLU A 521 -1.52 17.31 24.35
CA GLU A 521 -0.47 18.11 23.70
C GLU A 521 -0.97 18.81 22.44
N VAL A 522 -1.84 18.16 21.70
CA VAL A 522 -2.33 18.62 20.39
C VAL A 522 -3.57 19.52 20.53
N ILE A 523 -4.52 19.16 21.40
CA ILE A 523 -5.75 19.94 21.58
C ILE A 523 -5.40 21.30 22.23
N PRO A 524 -5.76 22.42 21.59
CA PRO A 524 -5.42 23.75 22.13
C PRO A 524 -6.22 24.08 23.41
N LYS A 525 -5.64 24.92 24.25
CA LYS A 525 -6.33 25.45 25.41
C LYS A 525 -7.56 26.25 24.97
N GLN A 526 -8.67 26.04 25.66
CA GLN A 526 -9.92 26.74 25.38
C GLN A 526 -10.36 27.60 26.59
N MET A 527 -11.46 28.30 26.47
CA MET A 527 -11.94 29.20 27.54
C MET A 527 -12.47 28.43 28.76
N PHE A 528 -12.62 27.09 28.61
CA PHE A 528 -13.06 26.19 29.67
C PHE A 528 -12.09 25.02 29.80
N GLU A 529 -12.22 24.23 30.85
CA GLU A 529 -11.40 23.05 31.10
C GLU A 529 -11.83 21.92 30.13
N VAL A 530 -10.84 21.33 29.46
CA VAL A 530 -11.06 20.17 28.60
C VAL A 530 -10.55 18.92 29.33
N ILE A 531 -11.45 17.97 29.55
CA ILE A 531 -11.16 16.69 30.19
C ILE A 531 -11.10 15.63 29.12
N ILE A 532 -9.95 14.97 29.00
CA ILE A 532 -9.72 13.87 28.06
C ILE A 532 -9.64 12.59 28.88
N GLN A 533 -10.45 11.59 28.53
CA GLN A 533 -10.49 10.32 29.26
C GLN A 533 -10.42 9.14 28.29
N ALA A 534 -9.79 8.07 28.72
CA ALA A 534 -9.82 6.79 28.02
C ALA A 534 -10.65 5.82 28.87
N ALA A 535 -11.55 5.08 28.24
CA ALA A 535 -12.46 4.15 28.93
C ALA A 535 -12.55 2.81 28.21
N VAL A 536 -12.70 1.74 29.01
CA VAL A 536 -13.04 0.40 28.53
C VAL A 536 -14.43 0.08 29.10
N GLY A 537 -15.43 0.06 28.24
CA GLY A 537 -16.82 0.02 28.67
C GLY A 537 -17.16 1.23 29.52
N SER A 538 -17.68 1.02 30.73
CA SER A 538 -18.01 2.11 31.68
C SER A 538 -16.82 2.54 32.54
N LYS A 539 -15.70 1.81 32.49
CA LYS A 539 -14.55 2.05 33.39
C LYS A 539 -13.55 3.01 32.75
N ILE A 540 -13.35 4.17 33.37
CA ILE A 540 -12.32 5.14 32.98
C ILE A 540 -10.98 4.59 33.49
N ILE A 541 -10.01 4.43 32.56
CA ILE A 541 -8.70 3.87 32.84
C ILE A 541 -7.58 4.90 32.78
N ALA A 542 -7.80 6.05 32.11
CA ALA A 542 -6.82 7.13 32.04
C ALA A 542 -7.54 8.47 31.94
N ARG A 543 -6.89 9.54 32.41
CA ARG A 543 -7.45 10.90 32.37
C ARG A 543 -6.34 11.92 32.26
N GLU A 544 -6.53 12.90 31.40
CA GLU A 544 -5.72 14.11 31.27
C GLU A 544 -6.64 15.33 31.29
N THR A 545 -6.07 16.47 31.63
CA THR A 545 -6.85 17.71 31.73
C THR A 545 -6.06 18.87 31.11
N ILE A 546 -6.71 19.60 30.21
CA ILE A 546 -6.19 20.83 29.63
C ILE A 546 -6.82 22.00 30.40
N LYS A 547 -6.00 22.73 31.12
CA LYS A 547 -6.46 23.89 31.91
C LYS A 547 -6.90 25.03 30.97
N PRO A 548 -7.99 25.72 31.28
CA PRO A 548 -8.47 26.81 30.42
C PRO A 548 -7.52 27.99 30.37
N PHE A 549 -7.66 28.84 29.35
CA PHE A 549 -6.98 30.13 29.34
C PHE A 549 -7.28 30.89 30.64
N ARG A 550 -6.24 31.38 31.28
CA ARG A 550 -6.36 32.21 32.49
C ARG A 550 -6.12 33.67 32.13
N LYS A 551 -7.18 34.46 32.18
CA LYS A 551 -7.03 35.91 32.25
C LYS A 551 -6.77 36.24 33.71
N ASN A 552 -5.77 37.02 33.99
CA ASN A 552 -5.51 37.46 35.36
C ASN A 552 -6.51 38.56 35.73
N VAL A 553 -7.67 38.15 36.24
CA VAL A 553 -8.76 39.05 36.59
C VAL A 553 -8.47 39.87 37.84
N THR A 554 -7.38 39.51 38.57
CA THR A 554 -6.97 40.20 39.81
C THR A 554 -5.79 41.13 39.60
N ALA A 555 -5.24 41.21 38.37
CA ALA A 555 -4.02 42.02 38.07
C ALA A 555 -4.23 43.51 38.38
N LYS A 556 -5.47 43.99 38.27
CA LYS A 556 -5.82 45.39 38.55
C LYS A 556 -6.28 45.61 39.98
N CYS A 557 -6.20 44.59 40.85
CA CYS A 557 -6.58 44.72 42.25
C CYS A 557 -5.32 45.13 43.06
N TYR A 558 -5.13 46.44 43.21
CA TYR A 558 -4.09 46.99 44.06
C TYR A 558 -4.51 46.82 45.54
N GLY A 559 -3.56 46.32 46.36
CA GLY A 559 -3.77 46.11 47.79
C GLY A 559 -4.34 44.72 48.13
N GLY A 560 -4.43 44.44 49.42
CA GLY A 560 -4.70 43.13 49.97
C GLY A 560 -6.17 42.71 50.08
N ASP A 561 -7.08 43.28 49.29
CA ASP A 561 -8.50 42.91 49.34
C ASP A 561 -8.76 41.48 48.86
N ILE A 562 -8.61 40.56 49.78
CA ILE A 562 -8.76 39.12 49.60
C ILE A 562 -10.19 38.77 49.18
N THR A 563 -11.18 39.49 49.75
CA THR A 563 -12.62 39.25 49.48
C THR A 563 -12.93 39.58 48.02
N ARG A 564 -12.43 40.69 47.49
CA ARG A 564 -12.64 41.11 46.09
C ARG A 564 -11.95 40.13 45.11
N LYS A 565 -10.73 39.71 45.43
CA LYS A 565 -10.00 38.73 44.64
C LYS A 565 -10.74 37.40 44.58
N ARG A 566 -11.27 36.94 45.71
CA ARG A 566 -12.06 35.71 45.81
C ARG A 566 -13.33 35.77 44.98
N LYS A 567 -14.11 36.88 45.08
CA LYS A 567 -15.30 37.10 44.27
C LYS A 567 -15.01 37.10 42.76
N LEU A 568 -13.92 37.73 42.34
CA LEU A 568 -13.51 37.75 40.94
C LEU A 568 -13.15 36.34 40.43
N TRP A 569 -12.44 35.53 41.23
CA TRP A 569 -12.12 34.16 40.91
C TRP A 569 -13.39 33.28 40.82
N GLU A 570 -14.32 33.44 41.78
CA GLU A 570 -15.59 32.70 41.77
C GLU A 570 -16.43 33.05 40.55
N LYS A 571 -16.48 34.33 40.19
CA LYS A 571 -17.20 34.81 38.99
C LYS A 571 -16.55 34.25 37.70
N GLN A 572 -15.20 34.22 37.64
CA GLN A 572 -14.47 33.63 36.54
C GLN A 572 -14.73 32.12 36.44
N LYS A 573 -14.72 31.41 37.57
CA LYS A 573 -15.00 29.98 37.65
C LYS A 573 -16.43 29.65 37.19
N ALA A 574 -17.40 30.44 37.62
CA ALA A 574 -18.81 30.28 37.20
C ALA A 574 -18.97 30.55 35.70
N GLY A 575 -18.27 31.57 35.16
CA GLY A 575 -18.29 31.89 33.73
C GLY A 575 -17.72 30.73 32.88
N LYS A 576 -16.59 30.17 33.32
CA LYS A 576 -15.98 29.03 32.64
C LYS A 576 -16.87 27.77 32.67
N LYS A 577 -17.57 27.54 33.78
CA LYS A 577 -18.50 26.42 33.88
C LYS A 577 -19.68 26.58 32.90
N ARG A 578 -20.20 27.80 32.73
CA ARG A 578 -21.26 28.09 31.73
C ARG A 578 -20.74 27.89 30.30
N MET A 579 -19.52 28.34 29.99
CA MET A 579 -18.92 28.16 28.67
C MET A 579 -18.76 26.68 28.33
N LYS A 580 -18.36 25.84 29.31
CA LYS A 580 -18.27 24.38 29.13
C LYS A 580 -19.64 23.77 28.76
N GLN A 581 -20.74 24.30 29.30
CA GLN A 581 -22.08 23.79 28.99
C GLN A 581 -22.59 24.22 27.62
N ILE A 582 -22.06 25.31 27.06
CA ILE A 582 -22.52 25.92 25.81
C ILE A 582 -21.58 25.62 24.66
N GLY A 583 -20.28 25.59 24.93
CA GLY A 583 -19.24 25.42 23.90
C GLY A 583 -18.84 23.96 23.65
N ARG A 584 -18.82 23.57 22.40
CA ARG A 584 -18.20 22.31 21.99
C ARG A 584 -16.67 22.45 21.99
N VAL A 585 -15.98 21.38 22.33
CA VAL A 585 -14.52 21.37 22.29
C VAL A 585 -14.06 21.35 20.83
N GLU A 586 -13.24 22.31 20.45
CA GLU A 586 -12.58 22.32 19.15
C GLU A 586 -11.45 21.29 19.17
N VAL A 587 -11.61 20.23 18.39
CA VAL A 587 -10.61 19.18 18.24
C VAL A 587 -9.94 19.39 16.87
N PRO A 588 -8.67 19.75 16.82
CA PRO A 588 -8.01 20.00 15.54
C PRO A 588 -7.77 18.70 14.78
N GLN A 589 -7.58 18.81 13.48
CA GLN A 589 -7.33 17.66 12.59
C GLN A 589 -6.15 16.81 13.08
N GLU A 590 -5.10 17.45 13.58
CA GLU A 590 -3.89 16.78 14.09
C GLU A 590 -4.17 15.86 15.28
N ALA A 591 -5.26 16.10 16.01
CA ALA A 591 -5.65 15.23 17.14
C ALA A 591 -6.04 13.83 16.67
N PHE A 592 -6.64 13.71 15.47
CA PHE A 592 -6.99 12.42 14.89
C PHE A 592 -5.75 11.69 14.35
N LEU A 593 -4.70 12.45 14.02
CA LEU A 593 -3.41 11.93 13.58
C LEU A 593 -2.45 11.67 14.76
N ALA A 594 -2.83 12.02 15.98
CA ALA A 594 -1.99 11.85 17.18
C ALA A 594 -1.61 10.38 17.44
N PHE A 595 -2.40 9.44 16.90
CA PHE A 595 -2.11 8.01 16.94
C PHE A 595 -0.86 7.64 16.12
N PHE A 596 -0.56 8.40 15.06
CA PHE A 596 0.52 8.09 14.13
C PHE A 596 1.88 8.63 14.58
N GLN A 597 1.87 9.64 15.46
CA GLN A 597 3.10 10.30 15.92
C GLN A 597 3.67 9.59 17.16
N LEU A 598 4.00 8.30 16.99
CA LEU A 598 4.60 7.51 18.07
C LEU A 598 6.10 7.82 18.19
N ASP A 599 6.49 8.50 19.28
CA ASP A 599 7.86 8.63 19.79
C ASP A 599 8.90 9.46 19.01
N GLU A 600 8.54 10.66 18.51
CA GLU A 600 9.57 11.61 18.05
C GLU A 600 10.25 12.40 19.19
N LYS A 601 9.81 12.25 20.44
CA LYS A 601 10.38 13.00 21.56
C LYS A 601 10.82 12.14 22.74
N LYS A 602 11.88 11.36 22.51
CA LYS A 602 12.78 10.95 23.59
C LYS A 602 14.21 11.04 23.06
N LYS A 603 14.74 12.26 23.04
CA LYS A 603 16.15 12.54 23.12
C LYS A 603 16.38 13.50 24.27
#